data_53919f38e95a1fd1e0aa5824c9ac3926
#
_entry.id   53919f38e95a1fd1e0aa5824c9ac3926
#
_cell.length_a   1.000
_cell.length_b   1.000
_cell.length_c   1.000
_cell.angle_alpha   90.00
_cell.angle_beta   90.00
_cell.angle_gamma   90.00
#
_symmetry.space_group_name_H-M   'P 1'
#
loop_
_entity.id
_entity.type
_entity.pdbx_description
1 polymer ?
#
loop_
_entity_poly.entity_id
_entity_poly.type
_entity_poly.pdbx_seq_one_letter_code
_entity_poly.pdbx_strand_id
1 'polypeptide(L)'
;IKLLSIYIFETYGVQLSFKKILSREKEYILSEEHYDLVKQCMPWIDKISKKLEIFDKKVTPNKVYAILKTRLEEMGTFSESETRLLYKPNNPNLIYNVVIDHIGLVGTKPDIDLLSSYLIFFRDKCGVSPVVIQQANREQGNIERFKQGKSAFTIHDAKDSGNTVQDCNIMIALYNPHRDGLKTYKHYNIEYLGSYFRSIMVLKNRYGDCDVEVGVNFFGWINMFRELPKPDEIYDYERFTSPNYILEDDSSIVEQELDDITELDDSNKNFNFALE
;
A
#
# COMPACT_ATOMS: atom_id res chain seq x y z
N ILE A 1 3.01 12.00 -7.20
CA ILE A 1 4.45 12.34 -7.25
C ILE A 1 5.29 11.27 -6.59
N LYS A 2 4.95 10.75 -5.39
CA LYS A 2 5.69 9.64 -4.78
C LYS A 2 5.72 8.39 -5.67
N LEU A 3 4.61 8.06 -6.31
CA LEU A 3 4.54 6.98 -7.30
C LEU A 3 5.46 7.24 -8.51
N LEU A 4 5.63 8.51 -8.90
CA LEU A 4 6.55 8.87 -9.97
C LEU A 4 8.01 8.62 -9.57
N SER A 5 8.39 8.90 -8.32
CA SER A 5 9.75 8.60 -7.84
C SER A 5 10.06 7.10 -7.88
N ILE A 6 9.09 6.26 -7.49
CA ILE A 6 9.23 4.80 -7.58
C ILE A 6 9.31 4.37 -9.05
N TYR A 7 8.40 4.85 -9.89
CA TYR A 7 8.37 4.50 -11.32
C TYR A 7 9.67 4.87 -12.04
N ILE A 8 10.22 6.07 -11.77
CA ILE A 8 11.51 6.50 -12.32
C ILE A 8 12.62 5.57 -11.85
N PHE A 9 12.61 5.18 -10.59
CA PHE A 9 13.62 4.28 -10.05
C PHE A 9 13.52 2.89 -10.69
N GLU A 10 12.35 2.28 -10.72
CA GLU A 10 12.13 0.94 -11.29
C GLU A 10 12.38 0.87 -12.79
N THR A 11 12.07 1.95 -13.54
CA THR A 11 12.19 1.95 -14.99
C THR A 11 13.58 2.36 -15.48
N TYR A 12 14.23 3.29 -14.77
CA TYR A 12 15.47 3.95 -15.25
C TYR A 12 16.66 3.81 -14.29
N GLY A 13 16.49 3.17 -13.13
CA GLY A 13 17.52 3.07 -12.09
C GLY A 13 17.88 4.40 -11.41
N VAL A 14 17.13 5.49 -11.68
CA VAL A 14 17.46 6.82 -11.21
C VAL A 14 16.79 7.14 -9.87
N GLN A 15 17.57 7.39 -8.83
CA GLN A 15 17.07 7.77 -7.50
C GLN A 15 16.66 9.25 -7.45
N LEU A 16 15.48 9.56 -7.94
CA LEU A 16 14.92 10.91 -7.91
C LEU A 16 13.91 11.06 -6.78
N SER A 17 14.29 11.78 -5.71
CA SER A 17 13.41 11.96 -4.56
C SER A 17 12.18 12.79 -4.91
N PHE A 18 11.05 12.47 -4.28
CA PHE A 18 9.81 13.25 -4.45
C PHE A 18 9.97 14.71 -4.00
N LYS A 19 10.89 15.01 -3.07
CA LYS A 19 11.22 16.38 -2.66
C LYS A 19 11.82 17.17 -3.81
N LYS A 20 12.75 16.58 -4.58
CA LYS A 20 13.33 17.22 -5.77
C LYS A 20 12.28 17.50 -6.85
N ILE A 21 11.33 16.58 -7.04
CA ILE A 21 10.26 16.76 -8.03
C ILE A 21 9.28 17.88 -7.62
N LEU A 22 9.03 18.05 -6.30
CA LEU A 22 8.04 18.99 -5.76
C LEU A 22 8.61 20.36 -5.41
N SER A 23 9.88 20.42 -5.02
CA SER A 23 10.44 21.61 -4.40
C SER A 23 10.75 22.71 -5.42
N ARG A 24 10.51 23.95 -4.99
CA ARG A 24 10.97 25.15 -5.69
C ARG A 24 12.22 25.76 -5.04
N GLU A 25 12.74 25.12 -4.00
CA GLU A 25 13.94 25.55 -3.28
C GLU A 25 15.18 25.29 -4.14
N LYS A 26 16.14 26.22 -4.12
CA LYS A 26 17.36 26.13 -4.93
C LYS A 26 18.16 24.83 -4.70
N GLU A 27 18.12 24.32 -3.46
CA GLU A 27 18.80 23.09 -3.05
C GLU A 27 18.25 21.83 -3.73
N TYR A 28 16.98 21.87 -4.15
CA TYR A 28 16.26 20.73 -4.75
C TYR A 28 15.92 20.93 -6.22
N ILE A 29 16.53 21.93 -6.89
CA ILE A 29 16.29 22.16 -8.32
C ILE A 29 16.72 20.91 -9.12
N LEU A 30 15.84 20.48 -10.01
CA LEU A 30 16.14 19.41 -10.95
C LEU A 30 17.22 19.85 -11.93
N SER A 31 18.21 18.99 -12.21
CA SER A 31 19.07 19.15 -13.38
C SER A 31 18.25 19.06 -14.67
N GLU A 32 18.78 19.56 -15.79
CA GLU A 32 18.12 19.42 -17.09
C GLU A 32 17.83 17.95 -17.43
N GLU A 33 18.77 17.07 -17.13
CA GLU A 33 18.67 15.62 -17.33
C GLU A 33 17.48 15.02 -16.52
N HIS A 34 17.39 15.36 -15.24
CA HIS A 34 16.26 14.92 -14.40
C HIS A 34 14.92 15.52 -14.83
N TYR A 35 14.95 16.77 -15.32
CA TYR A 35 13.73 17.42 -15.83
C TYR A 35 13.21 16.74 -17.08
N ASP A 36 14.09 16.37 -18.00
CA ASP A 36 13.73 15.64 -19.22
C ASP A 36 13.26 14.22 -18.92
N LEU A 37 13.86 13.56 -17.93
CA LEU A 37 13.39 12.26 -17.45
C LEU A 37 11.97 12.35 -16.88
N VAL A 38 11.67 13.36 -16.05
CA VAL A 38 10.31 13.60 -15.55
C VAL A 38 9.32 13.83 -16.70
N LYS A 39 9.70 14.59 -17.73
CA LYS A 39 8.86 14.78 -18.94
C LYS A 39 8.57 13.46 -19.66
N GLN A 40 9.56 12.61 -19.81
CA GLN A 40 9.39 11.28 -20.44
C GLN A 40 8.39 10.42 -19.70
N CYS A 41 8.27 10.60 -18.37
CA CYS A 41 7.32 9.86 -17.53
C CYS A 41 5.89 10.43 -17.55
N MET A 42 5.65 11.61 -18.16
CA MET A 42 4.32 12.25 -18.16
C MET A 42 3.22 11.38 -18.80
N PRO A 43 3.45 10.66 -19.93
CA PRO A 43 2.44 9.76 -20.48
C PRO A 43 2.00 8.65 -19.53
N TRP A 44 2.91 8.14 -18.70
CA TRP A 44 2.58 7.17 -17.66
C TRP A 44 1.70 7.80 -16.56
N ILE A 45 2.03 9.02 -16.11
CA ILE A 45 1.22 9.77 -15.16
C ILE A 45 -0.20 10.02 -15.72
N ASP A 46 -0.32 10.41 -16.97
CA ASP A 46 -1.62 10.62 -17.63
C ASP A 46 -2.44 9.34 -17.70
N LYS A 47 -1.81 8.21 -17.97
CA LYS A 47 -2.46 6.89 -17.97
C LYS A 47 -3.00 6.52 -16.59
N ILE A 48 -2.21 6.76 -15.53
CA ILE A 48 -2.62 6.45 -14.16
C ILE A 48 -3.70 7.43 -13.67
N SER A 49 -3.53 8.73 -13.93
CA SER A 49 -4.48 9.76 -13.47
C SER A 49 -5.91 9.52 -13.97
N LYS A 50 -6.06 8.95 -15.17
CA LYS A 50 -7.38 8.57 -15.73
C LYS A 50 -8.04 7.40 -14.97
N LYS A 51 -7.28 6.65 -14.18
CA LYS A 51 -7.76 5.52 -13.38
C LYS A 51 -7.92 5.86 -11.90
N LEU A 52 -7.53 7.08 -11.50
CA LEU A 52 -7.56 7.54 -10.11
C LEU A 52 -8.58 8.66 -9.94
N GLU A 53 -9.44 8.53 -8.97
CA GLU A 53 -10.30 9.59 -8.49
C GLU A 53 -9.93 9.90 -7.03
N ILE A 54 -9.55 11.15 -6.75
CA ILE A 54 -9.03 11.57 -5.45
C ILE A 54 -10.02 12.53 -4.79
N PHE A 55 -10.46 12.18 -3.58
CA PHE A 55 -11.29 13.02 -2.73
C PHE A 55 -10.45 13.56 -1.57
N ASP A 56 -10.08 14.82 -1.62
CA ASP A 56 -9.24 15.49 -0.61
C ASP A 56 -10.04 16.18 0.50
N LYS A 57 -11.36 16.15 0.42
CA LYS A 57 -12.27 16.75 1.41
C LYS A 57 -12.80 15.71 2.38
N LYS A 58 -13.03 16.15 3.62
CA LYS A 58 -13.70 15.31 4.62
C LYS A 58 -15.04 14.80 4.10
N VAL A 59 -15.23 13.51 4.15
CA VAL A 59 -16.44 12.82 3.71
C VAL A 59 -17.12 12.12 4.88
N THR A 60 -18.45 12.08 4.88
CA THR A 60 -19.23 11.26 5.80
C THR A 60 -19.43 9.85 5.25
N PRO A 61 -19.77 8.84 6.08
CA PRO A 61 -20.05 7.49 5.61
C PRO A 61 -21.10 7.45 4.49
N ASN A 62 -22.20 8.18 4.65
CA ASN A 62 -23.27 8.26 3.65
C ASN A 62 -22.80 8.87 2.32
N LYS A 63 -21.87 9.83 2.36
CA LYS A 63 -21.29 10.40 1.14
C LYS A 63 -20.37 9.39 0.45
N VAL A 64 -19.57 8.63 1.20
CA VAL A 64 -18.76 7.53 0.64
C VAL A 64 -19.67 6.50 -0.02
N TYR A 65 -20.75 6.08 0.67
CA TYR A 65 -21.75 5.17 0.10
C TYR A 65 -22.32 5.68 -1.21
N ALA A 66 -22.77 6.94 -1.25
CA ALA A 66 -23.36 7.54 -2.45
C ALA A 66 -22.35 7.60 -3.61
N ILE A 67 -21.10 7.99 -3.34
CA ILE A 67 -20.04 8.02 -4.36
C ILE A 67 -19.83 6.62 -4.93
N LEU A 68 -19.62 5.61 -4.08
CA LEU A 68 -19.37 4.24 -4.52
C LEU A 68 -20.55 3.68 -5.30
N LYS A 69 -21.77 3.92 -4.82
CA LYS A 69 -22.97 3.47 -5.53
C LYS A 69 -23.07 4.07 -6.93
N THR A 70 -22.88 5.40 -7.06
CA THR A 70 -22.91 6.10 -8.36
C THR A 70 -21.85 5.53 -9.30
N ARG A 71 -20.61 5.32 -8.83
CA ARG A 71 -19.54 4.76 -9.67
C ARG A 71 -19.83 3.32 -10.11
N LEU A 72 -20.40 2.53 -9.23
CA LEU A 72 -20.79 1.16 -9.57
C LEU A 72 -21.97 1.12 -10.55
N GLU A 73 -22.92 2.06 -10.48
CA GLU A 73 -24.01 2.22 -11.45
C GLU A 73 -23.48 2.59 -12.85
N GLU A 74 -22.38 3.33 -12.95
CA GLU A 74 -21.69 3.60 -14.23
C GLU A 74 -20.97 2.36 -14.79
N MET A 75 -20.54 1.43 -13.92
CA MET A 75 -19.74 0.26 -14.28
C MET A 75 -20.52 -1.05 -14.30
N GLY A 76 -21.80 -1.04 -13.98
CA GLY A 76 -22.61 -2.23 -13.90
C GLY A 76 -24.07 -1.90 -13.64
N THR A 77 -24.83 -2.94 -13.31
CA THR A 77 -26.27 -2.82 -13.08
C THR A 77 -26.64 -3.41 -11.73
N PHE A 78 -27.34 -2.63 -10.92
CA PHE A 78 -28.02 -3.13 -9.73
C PHE A 78 -29.40 -3.65 -10.10
N SER A 79 -29.75 -4.84 -9.63
CA SER A 79 -31.08 -5.42 -9.75
C SER A 79 -31.57 -5.86 -8.38
N GLU A 80 -32.84 -5.67 -8.12
CA GLU A 80 -33.49 -6.15 -6.90
C GLU A 80 -34.22 -7.45 -7.22
N SER A 81 -33.91 -8.51 -6.48
CA SER A 81 -34.80 -9.68 -6.37
C SER A 81 -35.55 -9.57 -5.04
N GLU A 82 -36.65 -10.35 -4.88
CA GLU A 82 -37.52 -10.27 -3.70
C GLU A 82 -36.79 -10.32 -2.33
N THR A 83 -35.55 -10.81 -2.32
CA THR A 83 -34.78 -10.99 -1.08
C THR A 83 -33.35 -10.44 -1.10
N ARG A 84 -32.84 -9.98 -2.26
CA ARG A 84 -31.42 -9.61 -2.39
C ARG A 84 -31.17 -8.50 -3.42
N LEU A 85 -30.35 -7.54 -3.05
CA LEU A 85 -29.71 -6.65 -4.02
C LEU A 85 -28.56 -7.41 -4.70
N LEU A 86 -28.63 -7.46 -6.04
CA LEU A 86 -27.61 -8.09 -6.89
C LEU A 86 -26.91 -7.01 -7.70
N TYR A 87 -25.60 -7.14 -7.85
CA TYR A 87 -24.82 -6.29 -8.73
C TYR A 87 -24.17 -7.14 -9.82
N LYS A 88 -24.28 -6.70 -11.06
CA LYS A 88 -23.65 -7.32 -12.23
C LYS A 88 -22.73 -6.28 -12.87
N PRO A 89 -21.39 -6.45 -12.79
CA PRO A 89 -20.46 -5.56 -13.47
C PRO A 89 -20.51 -5.73 -14.98
N ASN A 90 -20.30 -4.64 -15.73
CA ASN A 90 -20.17 -4.67 -17.19
C ASN A 90 -18.88 -5.39 -17.62
N ASN A 91 -17.83 -5.25 -16.83
CA ASN A 91 -16.55 -5.97 -17.01
C ASN A 91 -16.22 -6.73 -15.73
N PRO A 92 -16.36 -8.06 -15.68
CA PRO A 92 -16.09 -8.87 -14.49
C PRO A 92 -14.58 -8.93 -14.12
N ASN A 93 -13.69 -8.57 -15.04
CA ASN A 93 -12.23 -8.55 -14.80
C ASN A 93 -11.75 -7.21 -14.22
N LEU A 94 -12.62 -6.22 -14.10
CA LEU A 94 -12.27 -4.93 -13.50
C LEU A 94 -12.27 -5.02 -11.98
N ILE A 95 -11.14 -4.74 -11.36
CA ILE A 95 -11.03 -4.61 -9.91
C ILE A 95 -11.20 -3.14 -9.54
N TYR A 96 -12.22 -2.84 -8.71
CA TYR A 96 -12.45 -1.50 -8.18
C TYR A 96 -11.90 -1.38 -6.77
N ASN A 97 -10.78 -0.66 -6.64
CA ASN A 97 -10.10 -0.44 -5.36
C ASN A 97 -10.59 0.87 -4.72
N VAL A 98 -10.88 0.82 -3.42
CA VAL A 98 -11.23 2.00 -2.62
C VAL A 98 -10.25 2.14 -1.49
N VAL A 99 -9.47 3.22 -1.49
CA VAL A 99 -8.47 3.50 -0.44
C VAL A 99 -8.98 4.61 0.46
N ILE A 100 -8.99 4.37 1.77
CA ILE A 100 -9.38 5.35 2.80
C ILE A 100 -8.18 5.63 3.69
N ASP A 101 -7.61 6.84 3.57
CA ASP A 101 -6.46 7.31 4.35
C ASP A 101 -6.82 8.57 5.15
N HIS A 102 -7.03 8.44 6.45
CA HIS A 102 -7.27 7.23 7.26
C HIS A 102 -8.70 7.27 7.83
N ILE A 103 -9.21 6.11 8.26
CA ILE A 103 -10.62 5.96 8.66
C ILE A 103 -11.01 6.87 9.83
N GLY A 104 -10.10 7.20 10.73
CA GLY A 104 -10.35 8.11 11.85
C GLY A 104 -10.71 9.55 11.44
N LEU A 105 -10.53 9.94 10.17
CA LEU A 105 -10.95 11.26 9.66
C LEU A 105 -12.43 11.30 9.26
N VAL A 106 -13.09 10.16 9.16
CA VAL A 106 -14.48 10.08 8.68
C VAL A 106 -15.45 10.64 9.71
N GLY A 107 -15.19 10.42 11.00
CA GLY A 107 -16.04 10.96 12.07
C GLY A 107 -15.83 10.28 13.42
N THR A 108 -16.93 10.07 14.12
CA THR A 108 -16.99 9.41 15.42
C THR A 108 -16.94 7.89 15.25
N LYS A 109 -16.84 7.16 16.38
CA LYS A 109 -16.87 5.69 16.34
C LYS A 109 -18.12 5.11 15.64
N PRO A 110 -19.34 5.59 15.89
CA PRO A 110 -20.52 5.17 15.12
C PRO A 110 -20.40 5.43 13.61
N ASP A 111 -19.75 6.53 13.20
CA ASP A 111 -19.50 6.81 11.78
C ASP A 111 -18.51 5.79 11.17
N ILE A 112 -17.47 5.43 11.93
CA ILE A 112 -16.50 4.41 11.51
C ILE A 112 -17.18 3.05 11.35
N ASP A 113 -18.00 2.65 12.30
CA ASP A 113 -18.76 1.38 12.28
C ASP A 113 -19.74 1.35 11.11
N LEU A 114 -20.43 2.46 10.84
CA LEU A 114 -21.32 2.58 9.68
C LEU A 114 -20.55 2.48 8.36
N LEU A 115 -19.43 3.17 8.25
CA LEU A 115 -18.58 3.08 7.05
C LEU A 115 -18.06 1.66 6.85
N SER A 116 -17.61 0.98 7.91
CA SER A 116 -17.19 -0.42 7.85
C SER A 116 -18.29 -1.32 7.27
N SER A 117 -19.53 -1.15 7.75
CA SER A 117 -20.70 -1.90 7.25
C SER A 117 -20.95 -1.65 5.76
N TYR A 118 -20.80 -0.41 5.29
CA TYR A 118 -20.93 -0.09 3.87
C TYR A 118 -19.82 -0.71 3.02
N LEU A 119 -18.59 -0.69 3.52
CA LEU A 119 -17.45 -1.29 2.80
C LEU A 119 -17.59 -2.81 2.69
N ILE A 120 -18.09 -3.48 3.75
CA ILE A 120 -18.44 -4.91 3.68
C ILE A 120 -19.49 -5.17 2.61
N PHE A 121 -20.56 -4.37 2.61
CA PHE A 121 -21.62 -4.51 1.60
C PHE A 121 -21.03 -4.40 0.18
N PHE A 122 -20.25 -3.39 -0.11
CA PHE A 122 -19.65 -3.22 -1.45
C PHE A 122 -18.64 -4.31 -1.79
N ARG A 123 -17.85 -4.78 -0.83
CA ARG A 123 -16.95 -5.90 -1.01
C ARG A 123 -17.70 -7.18 -1.35
N ASP A 124 -18.68 -7.55 -0.54
CA ASP A 124 -19.34 -8.87 -0.60
C ASP A 124 -20.40 -8.94 -1.70
N LYS A 125 -20.96 -7.81 -2.09
CA LYS A 125 -22.06 -7.77 -3.08
C LYS A 125 -21.67 -7.21 -4.43
N CYS A 126 -20.63 -6.35 -4.47
CA CYS A 126 -20.26 -5.63 -5.67
C CYS A 126 -18.82 -5.93 -6.15
N GLY A 127 -18.05 -6.73 -5.40
CA GLY A 127 -16.67 -7.08 -5.77
C GLY A 127 -15.68 -5.91 -5.62
N VAL A 128 -16.02 -4.89 -4.81
CA VAL A 128 -15.10 -3.79 -4.48
C VAL A 128 -14.00 -4.31 -3.57
N SER A 129 -12.78 -3.83 -3.74
CA SER A 129 -11.63 -4.12 -2.88
C SER A 129 -11.30 -2.92 -2.00
N PRO A 130 -11.81 -2.84 -0.75
CA PRO A 130 -11.50 -1.75 0.15
C PRO A 130 -10.15 -1.96 0.84
N VAL A 131 -9.34 -0.89 0.84
CA VAL A 131 -8.10 -0.76 1.59
C VAL A 131 -8.27 0.37 2.59
N VAL A 132 -8.27 0.04 3.87
CA VAL A 132 -8.51 1.01 4.95
C VAL A 132 -7.24 1.19 5.77
N ILE A 133 -6.74 2.42 5.82
CA ILE A 133 -5.61 2.78 6.65
C ILE A 133 -6.14 3.20 8.03
N GLN A 134 -5.57 2.62 9.07
CA GLN A 134 -5.93 2.90 10.45
C GLN A 134 -4.69 3.19 11.29
N GLN A 135 -4.79 4.17 12.18
CA GLN A 135 -3.70 4.48 13.09
C GLN A 135 -3.66 3.48 14.25
N ALA A 136 -2.45 3.20 14.72
CA ALA A 136 -2.25 2.44 15.94
C ALA A 136 -2.72 3.21 17.18
N ASN A 137 -3.12 2.49 18.22
CA ASN A 137 -3.43 3.07 19.52
C ASN A 137 -2.14 3.67 20.13
N ARG A 138 -2.28 4.79 20.86
CA ARG A 138 -1.15 5.45 21.53
C ARG A 138 -0.47 4.59 22.59
N GLU A 139 -1.19 3.62 23.17
CA GLU A 139 -0.63 2.65 24.13
C GLU A 139 0.45 1.75 23.51
N GLN A 140 0.52 1.66 22.20
CA GLN A 140 1.57 0.92 21.50
C GLN A 140 2.98 1.44 21.83
N GLY A 141 3.15 2.75 22.05
CA GLY A 141 4.42 3.37 22.47
C GLY A 141 4.69 3.34 23.98
N ASN A 142 3.96 2.55 24.77
CA ASN A 142 4.13 2.49 26.22
C ASN A 142 5.44 1.76 26.59
N ILE A 143 6.34 2.46 27.27
CA ILE A 143 7.65 1.96 27.72
C ILE A 143 7.54 0.68 28.56
N GLU A 144 6.47 0.53 29.36
CA GLU A 144 6.25 -0.68 30.18
C GLU A 144 6.01 -1.91 29.30
N ARG A 145 5.30 -1.75 28.18
CA ARG A 145 5.06 -2.80 27.21
C ARG A 145 6.38 -3.30 26.59
N PHE A 146 7.26 -2.38 26.24
CA PHE A 146 8.61 -2.72 25.75
C PHE A 146 9.45 -3.44 26.79
N LYS A 147 9.41 -3.00 28.05
CA LYS A 147 10.10 -3.69 29.17
C LYS A 147 9.60 -5.11 29.41
N GLN A 148 8.35 -5.41 29.04
CA GLN A 148 7.76 -6.74 29.10
C GLN A 148 8.03 -7.59 27.85
N GLY A 149 8.84 -7.11 26.90
CA GLY A 149 9.11 -7.79 25.63
C GLY A 149 7.92 -7.82 24.65
N LYS A 150 6.86 -7.03 24.92
CA LYS A 150 5.64 -6.97 24.09
C LYS A 150 5.68 -5.80 23.11
N SER A 151 6.76 -5.67 22.37
CA SER A 151 6.95 -4.58 21.39
C SER A 151 6.20 -4.80 20.07
N ALA A 152 5.86 -6.05 19.73
CA ALA A 152 5.14 -6.37 18.51
C ALA A 152 3.69 -5.86 18.52
N PHE A 153 3.20 -5.46 17.34
CA PHE A 153 1.78 -5.14 17.15
C PHE A 153 0.91 -6.38 17.33
N THR A 154 -0.27 -6.16 17.88
CA THR A 154 -1.32 -7.16 17.98
C THR A 154 -2.60 -6.64 17.33
N ILE A 155 -3.54 -7.53 17.09
CA ILE A 155 -4.85 -7.18 16.52
C ILE A 155 -5.62 -6.12 17.37
N HIS A 156 -5.29 -6.03 18.66
CA HIS A 156 -5.92 -5.08 19.60
C HIS A 156 -5.31 -3.68 19.58
N ASP A 157 -4.21 -3.49 18.86
CA ASP A 157 -3.50 -2.21 18.80
C ASP A 157 -4.05 -1.25 17.75
N ALA A 158 -5.02 -1.67 16.95
CA ALA A 158 -5.71 -0.79 16.04
C ALA A 158 -6.64 0.17 16.82
N LYS A 159 -6.45 1.47 16.61
CA LYS A 159 -7.25 2.51 17.29
C LYS A 159 -8.70 2.47 16.82
N ASP A 160 -9.64 2.61 17.78
CA ASP A 160 -11.09 2.67 17.52
C ASP A 160 -11.64 1.45 16.75
N SER A 161 -11.03 0.28 16.95
CA SER A 161 -11.08 -0.87 16.05
C SER A 161 -12.27 -1.83 16.24
N GLY A 162 -13.30 -1.49 17.00
CA GLY A 162 -14.40 -2.43 17.30
C GLY A 162 -14.79 -3.31 16.12
N ASN A 163 -15.46 -2.75 15.12
CA ASN A 163 -15.97 -3.52 13.98
C ASN A 163 -14.92 -3.67 12.86
N THR A 164 -14.10 -2.65 12.59
CA THR A 164 -13.14 -2.67 11.47
C THR A 164 -12.20 -3.86 11.48
N VAL A 165 -11.71 -4.26 12.66
CA VAL A 165 -10.86 -5.45 12.84
C VAL A 165 -11.62 -6.74 12.61
N GLN A 166 -12.89 -6.81 13.05
CA GLN A 166 -13.72 -8.00 12.80
C GLN A 166 -14.08 -8.13 11.33
N ASP A 167 -14.33 -7.03 10.68
CA ASP A 167 -14.85 -6.89 9.31
C ASP A 167 -13.78 -7.11 8.24
N CYS A 168 -12.51 -6.77 8.50
CA CYS A 168 -11.46 -6.97 7.54
C CYS A 168 -11.15 -8.45 7.30
N ASN A 169 -10.77 -8.79 6.08
CA ASN A 169 -10.31 -10.12 5.71
C ASN A 169 -8.82 -10.29 5.99
N ILE A 170 -8.06 -9.24 5.74
CA ILE A 170 -6.61 -9.19 5.96
C ILE A 170 -6.30 -7.95 6.79
N MET A 171 -5.44 -8.08 7.79
CA MET A 171 -4.92 -6.99 8.59
C MET A 171 -3.41 -7.04 8.59
N ILE A 172 -2.80 -5.96 8.12
CA ILE A 172 -1.35 -5.79 8.05
C ILE A 172 -0.95 -4.63 8.95
N ALA A 173 0.07 -4.82 9.78
CA ALA A 173 0.68 -3.75 10.56
C ALA A 173 2.07 -3.42 10.03
N LEU A 174 2.39 -2.13 10.00
CA LEU A 174 3.72 -1.60 9.71
C LEU A 174 4.31 -0.99 10.97
N TYR A 175 5.45 -1.50 11.40
CA TYR A 175 6.10 -1.10 12.65
C TYR A 175 7.50 -0.50 12.43
N ASN A 176 7.83 0.51 13.22
CA ASN A 176 9.13 1.16 13.22
C ASN A 176 9.79 1.05 14.61
N PRO A 177 10.56 0.01 14.89
CA PRO A 177 11.19 -0.17 16.20
C PRO A 177 12.26 0.87 16.53
N HIS A 178 12.92 1.46 15.54
CA HIS A 178 13.88 2.55 15.73
C HIS A 178 13.22 3.78 16.36
N ARG A 179 12.00 4.11 15.95
CA ARG A 179 11.23 5.23 16.53
C ARG A 179 10.99 5.06 18.02
N ASP A 180 10.85 3.82 18.47
CA ASP A 180 10.62 3.48 19.87
C ASP A 180 11.91 3.24 20.64
N GLY A 181 13.07 3.51 20.03
CA GLY A 181 14.40 3.43 20.66
C GLY A 181 14.89 2.01 20.89
N LEU A 182 14.34 1.02 20.19
CA LEU A 182 14.80 -0.36 20.31
C LEU A 182 16.15 -0.51 19.59
N LYS A 183 17.10 -1.19 20.26
CA LYS A 183 18.41 -1.51 19.67
C LYS A 183 18.38 -2.79 18.83
N THR A 184 17.49 -3.68 19.18
CA THR A 184 17.28 -4.95 18.46
C THR A 184 15.78 -5.23 18.33
N TYR A 185 15.38 -5.88 17.24
CA TYR A 185 14.01 -6.31 17.04
C TYR A 185 13.97 -7.60 16.22
N LYS A 186 13.37 -8.68 16.74
CA LYS A 186 13.31 -9.98 16.06
C LYS A 186 14.68 -10.44 15.51
N HIS A 187 15.72 -10.26 16.31
CA HIS A 187 17.13 -10.53 15.99
C HIS A 187 17.78 -9.58 14.97
N TYR A 188 17.05 -8.65 14.33
CA TYR A 188 17.65 -7.59 13.54
C TYR A 188 18.37 -6.56 14.44
N ASN A 189 19.53 -6.11 14.01
CA ASN A 189 20.24 -5.03 14.66
C ASN A 189 19.69 -3.67 14.22
N ILE A 190 18.79 -3.11 15.03
CA ILE A 190 18.12 -1.83 14.73
C ILE A 190 19.07 -0.64 14.96
N GLU A 191 20.08 -0.78 15.79
CA GLU A 191 21.09 0.26 16.01
C GLU A 191 21.85 0.58 14.71
N TYR A 192 22.14 -0.43 13.87
CA TYR A 192 22.75 -0.26 12.55
C TYR A 192 21.73 0.11 11.47
N LEU A 193 20.63 -0.58 11.37
CA LEU A 193 19.62 -0.31 10.36
C LEU A 193 18.90 1.03 10.55
N GLY A 194 18.81 1.50 11.78
CA GLY A 194 18.28 2.80 12.12
C GLY A 194 16.88 3.05 11.58
N SER A 195 16.70 4.24 11.01
CA SER A 195 15.42 4.67 10.44
C SER A 195 15.05 3.98 9.13
N TYR A 196 15.92 3.16 8.56
CA TYR A 196 15.61 2.38 7.35
C TYR A 196 14.76 1.14 7.66
N PHE A 197 14.92 0.55 8.83
CA PHE A 197 14.20 -0.67 9.18
C PHE A 197 12.70 -0.43 9.39
N ARG A 198 11.88 -1.35 8.85
CA ARG A 198 10.48 -1.52 9.18
C ARG A 198 10.17 -3.01 9.31
N SER A 199 9.16 -3.31 10.11
CA SER A 199 8.58 -4.65 10.17
C SER A 199 7.18 -4.61 9.60
N ILE A 200 6.85 -5.54 8.71
CA ILE A 200 5.52 -5.78 8.17
C ILE A 200 5.00 -7.06 8.78
N MET A 201 3.84 -6.98 9.44
CA MET A 201 3.22 -8.11 10.13
C MET A 201 1.83 -8.38 9.58
N VAL A 202 1.52 -9.63 9.30
CA VAL A 202 0.16 -10.09 8.95
C VAL A 202 -0.55 -10.50 10.22
N LEU A 203 -1.36 -9.61 10.80
CA LEU A 203 -2.04 -9.84 12.08
C LEU A 203 -3.34 -10.63 11.93
N LYS A 204 -3.93 -10.65 10.75
CA LYS A 204 -5.13 -11.42 10.41
C LYS A 204 -5.11 -11.74 8.93
N ASN A 205 -5.44 -12.97 8.60
CA ASN A 205 -5.65 -13.40 7.23
C ASN A 205 -6.72 -14.51 7.20
N ARG A 206 -7.87 -14.23 6.57
CA ARG A 206 -8.96 -15.23 6.44
C ARG A 206 -8.68 -16.27 5.34
N TYR A 207 -7.70 -16.02 4.49
CA TYR A 207 -7.43 -16.84 3.30
C TYR A 207 -6.13 -17.65 3.38
N GLY A 208 -5.35 -17.47 4.43
CA GLY A 208 -4.07 -18.14 4.59
C GLY A 208 -3.46 -17.89 5.97
N ASP A 209 -2.14 -18.01 6.05
CA ASP A 209 -1.40 -17.89 7.30
C ASP A 209 -1.47 -16.48 7.88
N CYS A 210 -1.52 -16.40 9.18
CA CYS A 210 -1.36 -15.18 9.96
C CYS A 210 -0.13 -15.31 10.88
N ASP A 211 0.18 -14.23 11.60
CA ASP A 211 1.37 -14.12 12.46
C ASP A 211 2.71 -14.22 11.70
N VAL A 212 2.66 -13.99 10.38
CA VAL A 212 3.84 -13.86 9.54
C VAL A 212 4.40 -12.46 9.68
N GLU A 213 5.71 -12.35 9.84
CA GLU A 213 6.41 -11.07 9.98
C GLU A 213 7.68 -11.06 9.15
N VAL A 214 7.89 -9.98 8.39
CA VAL A 214 9.07 -9.76 7.58
C VAL A 214 9.73 -8.42 7.92
N GLY A 215 11.07 -8.42 7.99
CA GLY A 215 11.86 -7.21 8.07
C GLY A 215 12.03 -6.61 6.67
N VAL A 216 11.82 -5.31 6.56
CA VAL A 216 11.98 -4.60 5.29
C VAL A 216 12.83 -3.35 5.49
N ASN A 217 13.57 -3.00 4.46
CA ASN A 217 14.23 -1.72 4.36
C ASN A 217 13.29 -0.68 3.73
N PHE A 218 13.25 0.53 4.27
CA PHE A 218 12.41 1.62 3.80
C PHE A 218 13.26 2.79 3.31
N PHE A 219 13.26 3.02 2.03
CA PHE A 219 13.94 4.13 1.39
C PHE A 219 13.00 5.33 1.26
N GLY A 220 12.93 6.12 2.34
CA GLY A 220 11.94 7.19 2.48
C GLY A 220 12.00 8.27 1.41
N TRP A 221 13.16 8.51 0.76
CA TRP A 221 13.32 9.53 -0.27
C TRP A 221 12.66 9.19 -1.62
N ILE A 222 12.54 7.88 -1.94
CA ILE A 222 11.78 7.38 -3.10
C ILE A 222 10.50 6.65 -2.68
N ASN A 223 10.25 6.52 -1.36
CA ASN A 223 9.08 5.88 -0.77
C ASN A 223 8.95 4.38 -1.10
N MET A 224 10.08 3.68 -1.18
CA MET A 224 10.18 2.28 -1.57
C MET A 224 10.48 1.39 -0.37
N PHE A 225 9.92 0.20 -0.37
CA PHE A 225 10.22 -0.88 0.57
C PHE A 225 10.94 -2.01 -0.17
N ARG A 226 11.91 -2.62 0.51
CA ARG A 226 12.60 -3.81 0.04
C ARG A 226 12.72 -4.81 1.19
N GLU A 227 12.42 -6.07 0.93
CA GLU A 227 12.58 -7.14 1.92
C GLU A 227 14.05 -7.28 2.31
N LEU A 228 14.30 -7.48 3.60
CA LEU A 228 15.61 -7.79 4.14
C LEU A 228 15.78 -9.30 4.21
N PRO A 229 17.02 -9.81 4.04
CA PRO A 229 17.35 -11.18 4.39
C PRO A 229 16.99 -11.47 5.86
N LYS A 230 16.89 -12.74 6.21
CA LYS A 230 16.73 -13.13 7.61
C LYS A 230 17.91 -12.63 8.46
N PRO A 231 17.69 -12.34 9.75
CA PRO A 231 18.74 -11.75 10.60
C PRO A 231 20.04 -12.56 10.65
N ASP A 232 19.95 -13.88 10.58
CA ASP A 232 21.07 -14.82 10.57
C ASP A 232 21.82 -14.90 9.23
N GLU A 233 21.24 -14.35 8.18
CA GLU A 233 21.84 -14.24 6.85
C GLU A 233 22.55 -12.89 6.64
N ILE A 234 22.37 -11.94 7.55
CA ILE A 234 22.97 -10.59 7.45
C ILE A 234 24.33 -10.56 8.12
N TYR A 235 25.40 -10.56 7.32
CA TYR A 235 26.78 -10.45 7.79
C TYR A 235 27.30 -9.00 7.78
N ASP A 236 26.74 -8.15 6.93
CA ASP A 236 27.08 -6.73 6.78
C ASP A 236 25.82 -5.89 6.78
N TYR A 237 25.59 -5.19 7.88
CA TYR A 237 24.42 -4.28 8.02
C TYR A 237 24.61 -2.94 7.31
N GLU A 238 25.85 -2.49 7.07
CA GLU A 238 26.11 -1.20 6.40
C GLU A 238 25.61 -1.22 4.95
N ARG A 239 25.74 -2.36 4.30
CA ARG A 239 25.23 -2.59 2.95
C ARG A 239 23.78 -2.15 2.82
N PHE A 240 22.92 -2.50 3.77
CA PHE A 240 21.48 -2.25 3.73
C PHE A 240 21.08 -0.80 4.02
N THR A 241 22.00 0.02 4.50
CA THR A 241 21.77 1.46 4.73
C THR A 241 22.32 2.34 3.62
N SER A 242 23.06 1.75 2.68
CA SER A 242 23.60 2.46 1.52
C SER A 242 22.50 2.72 0.48
N PRO A 243 22.40 3.96 -0.06
CA PRO A 243 21.54 4.23 -1.20
C PRO A 243 21.86 3.37 -2.43
N ASN A 244 23.10 2.89 -2.56
CA ASN A 244 23.55 2.07 -3.69
C ASN A 244 23.11 0.60 -3.57
N TYR A 245 22.73 0.14 -2.37
CA TYR A 245 22.27 -1.23 -2.17
C TYR A 245 21.12 -1.63 -3.08
N ILE A 246 20.26 -0.68 -3.41
CA ILE A 246 19.12 -0.92 -4.31
C ILE A 246 19.58 -1.26 -5.74
N LEU A 247 20.72 -0.73 -6.17
CA LEU A 247 21.23 -0.88 -7.55
C LEU A 247 22.04 -2.17 -7.75
N GLU A 248 22.59 -2.75 -6.70
CA GLU A 248 23.52 -3.88 -6.79
C GLU A 248 22.85 -5.24 -7.02
N ASP A 249 21.57 -5.38 -6.62
CA ASP A 249 20.88 -6.70 -6.60
C ASP A 249 19.85 -6.90 -7.72
N ASP A 250 19.48 -5.87 -8.46
CA ASP A 250 18.39 -5.94 -9.44
C ASP A 250 18.78 -6.44 -10.83
N SER A 251 20.07 -6.64 -11.09
CA SER A 251 20.51 -7.10 -12.41
C SER A 251 20.09 -8.52 -12.77
N SER A 252 19.70 -9.36 -11.78
CA SER A 252 19.29 -10.75 -12.01
C SER A 252 17.77 -10.99 -11.92
N ILE A 253 17.03 -10.11 -11.25
CA ILE A 253 15.57 -10.28 -11.04
C ILE A 253 14.79 -9.56 -12.14
N VAL A 254 15.27 -8.40 -12.60
CA VAL A 254 14.59 -7.60 -13.62
C VAL A 254 14.61 -8.28 -14.99
N GLU A 255 15.64 -9.05 -15.31
CA GLU A 255 15.66 -9.81 -16.57
C GLU A 255 14.62 -10.94 -16.58
N GLN A 256 14.41 -11.65 -15.47
CA GLN A 256 13.40 -12.71 -15.37
C GLN A 256 11.95 -12.19 -15.33
N GLU A 257 11.68 -11.13 -14.57
CA GLU A 257 10.31 -10.56 -14.52
C GLU A 257 9.91 -9.82 -15.80
N LEU A 258 10.85 -9.22 -16.53
CA LEU A 258 10.59 -8.61 -17.83
C LEU A 258 10.30 -9.66 -18.91
N ASP A 259 10.98 -10.79 -18.89
CA ASP A 259 10.72 -11.91 -19.79
C ASP A 259 9.33 -12.53 -19.52
N ASP A 260 8.95 -12.70 -18.25
CA ASP A 260 7.62 -13.20 -17.85
C ASP A 260 6.50 -12.22 -18.24
N ILE A 261 6.73 -10.90 -18.16
CA ILE A 261 5.75 -9.87 -18.55
C ILE A 261 5.63 -9.76 -20.08
N THR A 262 6.72 -9.92 -20.81
CA THR A 262 6.69 -9.93 -22.29
C THR A 262 6.03 -11.19 -22.83
N GLU A 263 6.20 -12.35 -22.22
CA GLU A 263 5.50 -13.58 -22.59
C GLU A 263 3.99 -13.48 -22.33
N LEU A 264 3.55 -12.80 -21.24
CA LEU A 264 2.13 -12.57 -20.96
C LEU A 264 1.46 -11.61 -21.96
N ASP A 265 2.19 -10.63 -22.49
CA ASP A 265 1.66 -9.66 -23.47
C ASP A 265 1.54 -10.28 -24.88
N ASP A 266 2.40 -11.21 -25.25
CA ASP A 266 2.32 -11.94 -26.51
C ASP A 266 1.26 -13.07 -26.49
N SER A 267 0.95 -13.66 -25.35
CA SER A 267 -0.14 -14.63 -25.21
C SER A 267 -1.53 -14.01 -25.31
N ASN A 268 -1.70 -12.71 -24.99
CA ASN A 268 -2.97 -11.97 -25.10
C ASN A 268 -3.27 -11.45 -26.54
N LYS A 269 -2.37 -11.54 -27.47
CA LYS A 269 -2.62 -11.13 -28.88
C LYS A 269 -3.46 -12.12 -29.69
N ASN A 270 -3.73 -13.31 -29.16
CA ASN A 270 -4.46 -14.36 -29.88
C ASN A 270 -5.90 -14.62 -29.40
N PHE A 271 -6.49 -13.75 -28.58
CA PHE A 271 -7.92 -13.84 -28.28
C PHE A 271 -8.74 -13.00 -29.26
N ASN A 272 -8.92 -13.53 -30.49
CA ASN A 272 -10.00 -13.11 -31.36
C ASN A 272 -11.29 -13.76 -30.84
N PHE A 273 -12.11 -12.98 -30.14
CA PHE A 273 -13.51 -13.33 -29.93
C PHE A 273 -14.28 -13.12 -31.24
N ALA A 274 -14.55 -14.21 -31.94
CA ALA A 274 -15.62 -14.22 -32.90
C ALA A 274 -16.96 -14.11 -32.14
N LEU A 275 -17.66 -13.01 -32.32
CA LEU A 275 -19.04 -12.84 -31.91
C LEU A 275 -19.91 -13.49 -33.00
N GLU A 276 -20.56 -14.58 -32.68
CA GLU A 276 -21.83 -14.98 -33.26
C GLU A 276 -22.95 -14.75 -32.27
#